data_5d4f3225abdbdec2d09c404627b9a6eb
#
_entry.id   5d4f3225abdbdec2d09c404627b9a6eb
#
_cell.length_a   1.000
_cell.length_b   1.000
_cell.length_c   1.000
_cell.angle_alpha   90.00
_cell.angle_beta   90.00
_cell.angle_gamma   90.00
#
_symmetry.space_group_name_H-M   'P 1'
#
loop_
_entity.id
_entity.type
_entity.pdbx_description
1 polymer ?
#
loop_
_entity_poly.entity_id
_entity_poly.type
_entity_poly.pdbx_seq_one_letter_code
_entity_poly.pdbx_strand_id
1 'polypeptide(L)'
;MTEDESKIRVEEPTNDEEKTGLLRPLPGSQPAATRRGVPIVKFLGITVAENKRDYLVAILMPFLVAVVDTALFALVVIDALPAEALYMFALPALISITVGLVVPQPSKAVLSAFLTGVFFFVIFVLFLIAPGFAVPEVGVGDFFFAGMVVAAIYFLFVVFASFVGTLVGVVMREFL
;
A
#
# COMPACT_ATOMS: atom_id res chain seq x y z
N MET A 1 41.09 47.86 29.41
CA MET A 1 40.04 48.15 28.39
C MET A 1 40.29 47.20 27.25
N THR A 2 39.67 46.06 27.29
CA THR A 2 39.68 45.04 26.23
C THR A 2 38.24 44.75 25.89
N GLU A 3 37.84 45.24 24.71
CA GLU A 3 36.49 45.02 24.15
C GLU A 3 36.40 43.56 23.68
N ASP A 4 35.48 42.86 24.30
CA ASP A 4 35.11 41.49 23.96
C ASP A 4 34.05 41.55 22.85
N GLU A 5 34.50 41.48 21.60
CA GLU A 5 33.60 41.33 20.45
C GLU A 5 33.07 39.89 20.42
N SER A 6 31.93 39.67 21.08
CA SER A 6 31.15 38.46 20.92
C SER A 6 30.65 38.39 19.48
N LYS A 7 31.37 37.64 18.62
CA LYS A 7 30.91 37.25 17.28
C LYS A 7 29.62 36.45 17.40
N ILE A 8 28.52 37.12 17.18
CA ILE A 8 27.23 36.44 16.89
C ILE A 8 27.43 35.72 15.57
N ARG A 9 27.66 34.43 15.63
CA ARG A 9 27.68 33.54 14.48
C ARG A 9 26.22 33.38 14.01
N VAL A 10 25.82 34.17 13.04
CA VAL A 10 24.60 33.94 12.29
C VAL A 10 24.82 32.67 11.51
N GLU A 11 24.23 31.56 11.98
CA GLU A 11 24.17 30.35 11.18
C GLU A 11 23.27 30.67 9.98
N GLU A 12 23.86 30.72 8.80
CA GLU A 12 23.11 30.74 7.55
C GLU A 12 22.22 29.50 7.51
N PRO A 13 20.93 29.64 7.19
CA PRO A 13 20.07 28.47 7.01
C PRO A 13 20.65 27.66 5.84
N THR A 14 21.15 26.47 6.15
CA THR A 14 21.47 25.46 5.15
C THR A 14 20.22 25.23 4.32
N ASN A 15 20.30 25.62 3.06
CA ASN A 15 19.31 25.36 2.03
C ASN A 15 19.30 23.84 1.77
N ASP A 16 18.69 23.07 2.66
CA ASP A 16 18.29 21.72 2.36
C ASP A 16 17.21 21.85 1.28
N GLU A 17 17.63 21.69 0.04
CA GLU A 17 16.73 21.55 -1.10
C GLU A 17 15.79 20.39 -0.79
N GLU A 18 14.66 20.75 -0.23
CA GLU A 18 13.53 19.89 -0.01
C GLU A 18 13.20 19.27 -1.37
N LYS A 19 13.53 17.99 -1.56
CA LYS A 19 13.09 17.20 -2.70
C LYS A 19 11.57 17.13 -2.65
N THR A 20 10.95 18.16 -3.18
CA THR A 20 9.50 18.26 -3.33
C THR A 20 9.05 17.19 -4.30
N GLY A 21 8.53 16.09 -3.77
CA GLY A 21 7.74 15.16 -4.57
C GLY A 21 6.56 15.88 -5.22
N LEU A 22 5.99 15.27 -6.23
CA LEU A 22 4.99 15.79 -7.19
C LEU A 22 3.77 16.50 -6.58
N LEU A 23 3.52 16.32 -5.31
CA LEU A 23 2.48 17.02 -4.55
C LEU A 23 3.09 18.22 -3.83
N ARG A 24 3.15 19.35 -4.54
CA ARG A 24 3.47 20.64 -3.95
C ARG A 24 2.57 20.88 -2.73
N PRO A 25 3.11 21.11 -1.53
CA PRO A 25 2.27 21.39 -0.37
C PRO A 25 1.40 22.61 -0.67
N LEU A 26 0.10 22.49 -0.40
CA LEU A 26 -0.86 23.58 -0.57
C LEU A 26 -0.39 24.80 0.22
N PRO A 27 -0.44 26.03 -0.35
CA PRO A 27 -0.07 27.24 0.36
C PRO A 27 -0.95 27.38 1.61
N GLY A 28 -0.34 27.33 2.78
CA GLY A 28 -1.02 27.42 4.07
C GLY A 28 -0.90 26.21 4.99
N SER A 29 -0.40 25.06 4.52
CA SER A 29 -0.14 23.90 5.37
C SER A 29 1.31 23.89 5.88
N GLN A 30 1.68 24.86 6.72
CA GLN A 30 2.91 24.71 7.50
C GLN A 30 2.68 23.56 8.50
N PRO A 31 3.55 22.55 8.55
CA PRO A 31 3.43 21.49 9.54
C PRO A 31 3.58 22.12 10.92
N ALA A 32 2.50 22.04 11.74
CA ALA A 32 2.57 22.47 13.12
C ALA A 32 3.55 21.54 13.85
N ALA A 33 4.74 22.04 14.20
CA ALA A 33 5.73 21.29 14.96
C ALA A 33 5.15 20.91 16.33
N THR A 34 5.05 19.61 16.61
CA THR A 34 4.76 19.12 17.96
C THR A 34 5.92 19.41 18.91
N ARG A 35 5.66 19.45 20.23
CA ARG A 35 6.68 19.62 21.30
C ARG A 35 7.88 18.64 21.20
N ARG A 36 7.86 17.65 20.30
CA ARG A 36 8.91 16.64 20.06
C ARG A 36 9.53 16.72 18.66
N GLY A 37 9.32 17.80 17.89
CA GLY A 37 9.91 17.96 16.54
C GLY A 37 9.36 16.99 15.46
N VAL A 38 8.27 16.27 15.72
CA VAL A 38 7.64 15.41 14.71
C VAL A 38 6.61 16.24 13.93
N PRO A 39 6.72 16.34 12.60
CA PRO A 39 5.76 17.07 11.78
C PRO A 39 4.37 16.43 11.87
N ILE A 40 3.36 17.30 12.00
CA ILE A 40 1.94 16.90 12.04
C ILE A 40 1.33 17.18 10.68
N VAL A 41 0.65 16.19 10.11
CA VAL A 41 -0.04 16.28 8.84
C VAL A 41 -1.54 16.03 9.03
N LYS A 42 -2.39 16.77 8.32
CA LYS A 42 -3.83 16.48 8.26
C LYS A 42 -4.06 15.33 7.28
N PHE A 43 -4.62 14.22 7.78
CA PHE A 43 -5.01 13.07 6.98
C PHE A 43 -6.50 12.77 7.23
N LEU A 44 -7.32 12.79 6.19
CA LEU A 44 -8.78 12.58 6.27
C LEU A 44 -9.50 13.46 7.34
N GLY A 45 -9.03 14.70 7.50
CA GLY A 45 -9.60 15.63 8.49
C GLY A 45 -9.06 15.48 9.92
N ILE A 46 -8.24 14.44 10.19
CA ILE A 46 -7.64 14.18 11.50
C ILE A 46 -6.16 14.59 11.46
N THR A 47 -5.68 15.22 12.53
CA THR A 47 -4.26 15.57 12.68
C THR A 47 -3.47 14.38 13.17
N VAL A 48 -2.58 13.85 12.33
CA VAL A 48 -1.79 12.66 12.60
C VAL A 48 -0.30 12.99 12.44
N ALA A 49 0.56 12.39 13.27
CA ALA A 49 2.01 12.49 13.08
C ALA A 49 2.39 11.82 11.73
N GLU A 50 3.33 12.41 10.99
CA GLU A 50 3.74 11.96 9.66
C GLU A 50 4.11 10.47 9.64
N ASN A 51 4.89 10.01 10.62
CA ASN A 51 5.23 8.60 10.75
C ASN A 51 4.00 7.68 10.86
N LYS A 52 2.95 8.12 11.57
CA LYS A 52 1.71 7.34 11.71
C LYS A 52 0.91 7.32 10.42
N ARG A 53 0.88 8.44 9.68
CA ARG A 53 0.27 8.52 8.35
C ARG A 53 0.93 7.51 7.41
N ASP A 54 2.26 7.49 7.37
CA ASP A 54 3.01 6.60 6.48
C ASP A 54 2.77 5.13 6.79
N TYR A 55 2.69 4.77 8.08
CA TYR A 55 2.29 3.42 8.48
C TYR A 55 0.86 3.08 8.07
N LEU A 56 -0.06 4.01 8.26
CA LEU A 56 -1.47 3.81 7.92
C LEU A 56 -1.63 3.63 6.41
N VAL A 57 -0.93 4.44 5.61
CA VAL A 57 -0.91 4.30 4.14
C VAL A 57 -0.29 2.98 3.73
N ALA A 58 0.84 2.57 4.35
CA ALA A 58 1.52 1.31 4.04
C ALA A 58 0.68 0.05 4.35
N ILE A 59 -0.35 0.15 5.21
CA ILE A 59 -1.28 -0.94 5.51
C ILE A 59 -2.57 -0.81 4.70
N LEU A 60 -3.12 0.41 4.58
CA LEU A 60 -4.41 0.64 3.92
C LEU A 60 -4.34 0.41 2.41
N MET A 61 -3.24 0.84 1.76
CA MET A 61 -3.09 0.68 0.32
C MET A 61 -3.06 -0.79 -0.11
N PRO A 62 -2.21 -1.68 0.49
CA PRO A 62 -2.23 -3.09 0.15
C PRO A 62 -3.57 -3.76 0.47
N PHE A 63 -4.28 -3.34 1.51
CA PHE A 63 -5.62 -3.84 1.81
C PHE A 63 -6.62 -3.49 0.69
N LEU A 64 -6.64 -2.24 0.22
CA LEU A 64 -7.52 -1.82 -0.88
C LEU A 64 -7.19 -2.57 -2.18
N VAL A 65 -5.91 -2.71 -2.50
CA VAL A 65 -5.47 -3.49 -3.67
C VAL A 65 -5.91 -4.94 -3.55
N ALA A 66 -5.76 -5.56 -2.38
CA ALA A 66 -6.19 -6.93 -2.13
C ALA A 66 -7.71 -7.13 -2.31
N VAL A 67 -8.52 -6.14 -1.93
CA VAL A 67 -9.99 -6.18 -2.16
C VAL A 67 -10.30 -6.15 -3.65
N VAL A 68 -9.60 -5.30 -4.43
CA VAL A 68 -9.79 -5.24 -5.89
C VAL A 68 -9.32 -6.52 -6.56
N ASP A 69 -8.17 -7.05 -6.18
CA ASP A 69 -7.65 -8.32 -6.68
C ASP A 69 -8.61 -9.47 -6.35
N THR A 70 -9.18 -9.51 -5.13
CA THR A 70 -10.19 -10.50 -4.76
C THR A 70 -11.43 -10.42 -5.67
N ALA A 71 -11.89 -9.20 -5.98
CA ALA A 71 -13.02 -9.03 -6.89
C ALA A 71 -12.70 -9.53 -8.31
N LEU A 72 -11.49 -9.26 -8.82
CA LEU A 72 -11.03 -9.76 -10.12
C LEU A 72 -10.98 -11.30 -10.16
N PHE A 73 -10.35 -11.92 -9.17
CA PHE A 73 -10.26 -13.38 -9.10
C PHE A 73 -11.60 -14.05 -8.84
N ALA A 74 -12.51 -13.41 -8.10
CA ALA A 74 -13.88 -13.88 -7.96
C ALA A 74 -14.59 -13.95 -9.32
N LEU A 75 -14.40 -12.93 -10.20
CA LEU A 75 -14.96 -12.93 -11.56
C LEU A 75 -14.34 -14.03 -12.44
N VAL A 76 -13.07 -14.36 -12.26
CA VAL A 76 -12.42 -15.49 -12.95
C VAL A 76 -12.99 -16.82 -12.46
N VAL A 77 -13.18 -16.99 -11.15
CA VAL A 77 -13.71 -18.24 -10.58
C VAL A 77 -15.15 -18.54 -11.03
N ILE A 78 -15.96 -17.50 -11.25
CA ILE A 78 -17.34 -17.66 -11.75
C ILE A 78 -17.45 -17.63 -13.29
N ASP A 79 -16.33 -17.77 -14.00
CA ASP A 79 -16.24 -17.73 -15.47
C ASP A 79 -16.78 -16.42 -16.12
N ALA A 80 -16.88 -15.33 -15.35
CA ALA A 80 -17.25 -14.02 -15.88
C ALA A 80 -16.06 -13.32 -16.59
N LEU A 81 -14.83 -13.69 -16.24
CA LEU A 81 -13.59 -13.29 -16.90
C LEU A 81 -12.79 -14.54 -17.30
N PRO A 82 -12.13 -14.53 -18.48
CA PRO A 82 -11.32 -15.67 -18.90
C PRO A 82 -10.07 -15.80 -18.00
N ALA A 83 -9.67 -17.05 -17.73
CA ALA A 83 -8.49 -17.37 -16.93
C ALA A 83 -7.18 -17.22 -17.75
N GLU A 84 -7.01 -16.09 -18.41
CA GLU A 84 -5.81 -15.76 -19.19
C GLU A 84 -4.78 -14.99 -18.37
N ALA A 85 -3.51 -15.07 -18.76
CA ALA A 85 -2.41 -14.40 -18.08
C ALA A 85 -2.61 -12.87 -17.93
N LEU A 86 -3.36 -12.25 -18.87
CA LEU A 86 -3.72 -10.84 -18.79
C LEU A 86 -4.53 -10.51 -17.52
N TYR A 87 -5.54 -11.33 -17.21
CA TYR A 87 -6.43 -11.10 -16.07
C TYR A 87 -5.82 -11.61 -14.76
N MET A 88 -5.06 -12.71 -14.82
CA MET A 88 -4.48 -13.33 -13.64
C MET A 88 -3.19 -12.67 -13.16
N PHE A 89 -2.45 -12.00 -14.06
CA PHE A 89 -1.15 -11.43 -13.72
C PHE A 89 -1.06 -9.94 -14.06
N ALA A 90 -1.38 -9.54 -15.30
CA ALA A 90 -1.15 -8.17 -15.74
C ALA A 90 -2.07 -7.16 -15.02
N LEU A 91 -3.35 -7.47 -14.82
CA LEU A 91 -4.26 -6.58 -14.10
C LEU A 91 -3.87 -6.40 -12.63
N PRO A 92 -3.62 -7.46 -11.84
CA PRO A 92 -3.12 -7.32 -10.48
C PRO A 92 -1.79 -6.55 -10.41
N ALA A 93 -0.87 -6.78 -11.38
CA ALA A 93 0.38 -6.01 -11.45
C ALA A 93 0.12 -4.52 -11.70
N LEU A 94 -0.77 -4.16 -12.64
CA LEU A 94 -1.14 -2.78 -12.93
C LEU A 94 -1.75 -2.07 -11.72
N ILE A 95 -2.65 -2.75 -11.00
CA ILE A 95 -3.28 -2.20 -9.79
C ILE A 95 -2.23 -1.98 -8.70
N SER A 96 -1.29 -2.91 -8.55
CA SER A 96 -0.22 -2.84 -7.55
C SER A 96 0.82 -1.75 -7.82
N ILE A 97 0.88 -1.16 -9.03
CA ILE A 97 1.68 0.04 -9.31
C ILE A 97 1.32 1.17 -8.35
N THR A 98 0.05 1.31 -8.00
CA THR A 98 -0.42 2.34 -7.07
C THR A 98 0.24 2.25 -5.69
N VAL A 99 0.54 1.04 -5.21
CA VAL A 99 1.27 0.82 -3.95
C VAL A 99 2.67 1.42 -4.03
N GLY A 100 3.40 1.15 -5.13
CA GLY A 100 4.74 1.68 -5.34
C GLY A 100 4.79 3.20 -5.49
N LEU A 101 3.75 3.79 -6.10
CA LEU A 101 3.64 5.24 -6.28
C LEU A 101 3.32 5.97 -4.97
N VAL A 102 2.47 5.38 -4.12
CA VAL A 102 1.92 6.06 -2.94
C VAL A 102 2.77 5.83 -1.68
N VAL A 103 3.38 4.65 -1.52
CA VAL A 103 4.19 4.32 -0.34
C VAL A 103 5.56 5.01 -0.45
N PRO A 104 5.91 5.97 0.44
CA PRO A 104 7.06 6.86 0.24
C PRO A 104 8.42 6.15 0.32
N GLN A 105 8.54 5.09 1.12
CA GLN A 105 9.79 4.37 1.33
C GLN A 105 9.81 3.06 0.50
N PRO A 106 10.85 2.82 -0.34
CA PRO A 106 10.94 1.61 -1.17
C PRO A 106 10.85 0.31 -0.36
N SER A 107 11.51 0.25 0.79
CA SER A 107 11.47 -0.93 1.67
C SER A 107 10.06 -1.21 2.21
N LYS A 108 9.30 -0.16 2.55
CA LYS A 108 7.91 -0.29 2.97
C LYS A 108 7.00 -0.66 1.80
N ALA A 109 7.30 -0.17 0.58
CA ALA A 109 6.55 -0.52 -0.62
C ALA A 109 6.67 -2.02 -0.92
N VAL A 110 7.88 -2.58 -0.84
CA VAL A 110 8.12 -4.03 -1.01
C VAL A 110 7.37 -4.84 0.06
N LEU A 111 7.43 -4.42 1.32
CA LEU A 111 6.67 -5.06 2.39
C LEU A 111 5.16 -4.97 2.15
N SER A 112 4.68 -3.83 1.67
CA SER A 112 3.27 -3.63 1.31
C SER A 112 2.84 -4.53 0.15
N ALA A 113 3.69 -4.80 -0.83
CA ALA A 113 3.41 -5.76 -1.90
C ALA A 113 3.17 -7.17 -1.35
N PHE A 114 4.01 -7.63 -0.42
CA PHE A 114 3.80 -8.90 0.26
C PHE A 114 2.49 -8.90 1.09
N LEU A 115 2.23 -7.80 1.79
CA LEU A 115 1.03 -7.65 2.61
C LEU A 115 -0.24 -7.67 1.75
N THR A 116 -0.20 -7.17 0.50
CA THR A 116 -1.29 -7.30 -0.49
C THR A 116 -1.65 -8.78 -0.69
N GLY A 117 -0.66 -9.63 -0.93
CA GLY A 117 -0.89 -11.08 -1.08
C GLY A 117 -1.52 -11.70 0.17
N VAL A 118 -1.02 -11.34 1.35
CA VAL A 118 -1.57 -11.88 2.62
C VAL A 118 -3.03 -11.45 2.82
N PHE A 119 -3.35 -10.19 2.60
CA PHE A 119 -4.75 -9.71 2.68
C PHE A 119 -5.63 -10.38 1.61
N PHE A 120 -5.13 -10.47 0.38
CA PHE A 120 -5.82 -11.18 -0.69
C PHE A 120 -6.15 -12.61 -0.27
N PHE A 121 -5.16 -13.36 0.23
CA PHE A 121 -5.36 -14.75 0.66
C PHE A 121 -6.49 -14.88 1.68
N VAL A 122 -6.46 -14.04 2.73
CA VAL A 122 -7.48 -14.08 3.78
C VAL A 122 -8.88 -13.75 3.23
N ILE A 123 -9.00 -12.65 2.46
CA ILE A 123 -10.28 -12.20 1.91
C ILE A 123 -10.82 -13.23 0.90
N PHE A 124 -9.95 -13.77 0.05
CA PHE A 124 -10.32 -14.71 -0.99
C PHE A 124 -10.75 -16.08 -0.41
N VAL A 125 -10.06 -16.57 0.63
CA VAL A 125 -10.51 -17.77 1.38
C VAL A 125 -11.90 -17.55 1.96
N LEU A 126 -12.14 -16.40 2.61
CA LEU A 126 -13.46 -16.07 3.15
C LEU A 126 -14.54 -16.04 2.06
N PHE A 127 -14.22 -15.50 0.88
CA PHE A 127 -15.10 -15.50 -0.28
C PHE A 127 -15.45 -16.94 -0.74
N LEU A 128 -14.43 -17.81 -0.85
CA LEU A 128 -14.60 -19.18 -1.32
C LEU A 128 -15.36 -20.08 -0.33
N ILE A 129 -15.30 -19.77 0.97
CA ILE A 129 -16.04 -20.51 2.00
C ILE A 129 -17.51 -20.06 2.08
N ALA A 130 -17.83 -18.85 1.64
CA ALA A 130 -19.17 -18.26 1.78
C ALA A 130 -20.31 -19.18 1.29
N PRO A 131 -20.21 -19.92 0.15
CA PRO A 131 -21.23 -20.87 -0.29
C PRO A 131 -21.49 -22.00 0.71
N GLY A 132 -20.48 -22.44 1.48
CA GLY A 132 -20.64 -23.50 2.49
C GLY A 132 -21.56 -23.12 3.64
N PHE A 133 -21.76 -21.84 3.91
CA PHE A 133 -22.78 -21.40 4.88
C PHE A 133 -24.18 -21.39 4.31
N ALA A 134 -24.35 -21.34 2.97
CA ALA A 134 -25.63 -21.33 2.30
C ALA A 134 -26.13 -22.74 1.98
N VAL A 135 -25.25 -23.75 1.88
CA VAL A 135 -25.53 -25.12 1.54
C VAL A 135 -25.09 -26.06 2.68
N PRO A 136 -25.93 -26.24 3.73
CA PRO A 136 -25.54 -27.01 4.92
C PRO A 136 -25.25 -28.51 4.62
N GLU A 137 -25.77 -29.03 3.53
CA GLU A 137 -25.65 -30.46 3.14
C GLU A 137 -24.22 -30.83 2.75
N VAL A 138 -23.43 -29.88 2.20
CA VAL A 138 -22.05 -30.12 1.76
C VAL A 138 -21.06 -29.90 2.90
N GLY A 139 -21.41 -29.08 3.87
CA GLY A 139 -20.57 -28.75 5.01
C GLY A 139 -19.52 -27.68 4.72
N VAL A 140 -19.33 -26.79 5.69
CA VAL A 140 -18.34 -25.66 5.60
C VAL A 140 -16.91 -26.19 5.49
N GLY A 141 -16.61 -27.37 6.07
CA GLY A 141 -15.27 -27.95 6.08
C GLY A 141 -14.74 -28.27 4.68
N ASP A 142 -15.57 -28.84 3.82
CA ASP A 142 -15.17 -29.19 2.46
C ASP A 142 -14.90 -27.95 1.62
N PHE A 143 -15.74 -26.92 1.73
CA PHE A 143 -15.48 -25.62 1.10
C PHE A 143 -14.23 -24.95 1.63
N PHE A 144 -13.92 -25.09 2.93
CA PHE A 144 -12.72 -24.54 3.53
C PHE A 144 -11.45 -25.16 2.94
N PHE A 145 -11.35 -26.49 2.91
CA PHE A 145 -10.19 -27.17 2.36
C PHE A 145 -10.01 -26.91 0.87
N ALA A 146 -11.07 -27.04 0.08
CA ALA A 146 -11.04 -26.74 -1.35
C ALA A 146 -10.66 -25.26 -1.60
N GLY A 147 -11.27 -24.35 -0.86
CA GLY A 147 -11.00 -22.92 -0.93
C GLY A 147 -9.57 -22.56 -0.58
N MET A 148 -8.97 -23.18 0.45
CA MET A 148 -7.57 -22.96 0.81
C MET A 148 -6.61 -23.40 -0.31
N VAL A 149 -6.85 -24.54 -0.95
CA VAL A 149 -6.00 -25.03 -2.04
C VAL A 149 -6.06 -24.06 -3.23
N VAL A 150 -7.27 -23.67 -3.63
CA VAL A 150 -7.47 -22.71 -4.73
C VAL A 150 -6.84 -21.35 -4.38
N ALA A 151 -7.11 -20.83 -3.18
CA ALA A 151 -6.56 -19.55 -2.73
C ALA A 151 -5.03 -19.56 -2.67
N ALA A 152 -4.40 -20.69 -2.30
CA ALA A 152 -2.94 -20.81 -2.25
C ALA A 152 -2.31 -20.71 -3.65
N ILE A 153 -2.95 -21.26 -4.67
CA ILE A 153 -2.47 -21.15 -6.06
C ILE A 153 -2.57 -19.69 -6.52
N TYR A 154 -3.71 -19.05 -6.36
CA TYR A 154 -3.89 -17.65 -6.75
C TYR A 154 -3.07 -16.68 -5.93
N PHE A 155 -2.82 -16.97 -4.65
CA PHE A 155 -1.92 -16.21 -3.79
C PHE A 155 -0.53 -16.04 -4.40
N LEU A 156 0.04 -17.10 -4.97
CA LEU A 156 1.35 -17.02 -5.63
C LEU A 156 1.32 -16.05 -6.81
N PHE A 157 0.28 -16.11 -7.64
CA PHE A 157 0.14 -15.16 -8.76
C PHE A 157 0.02 -13.73 -8.28
N VAL A 158 -0.81 -13.47 -7.28
CA VAL A 158 -1.01 -12.11 -6.71
C VAL A 158 0.27 -11.59 -6.07
N VAL A 159 1.00 -12.41 -5.31
CA VAL A 159 2.27 -11.99 -4.70
C VAL A 159 3.27 -11.59 -5.79
N PHE A 160 3.50 -12.42 -6.81
CA PHE A 160 4.41 -12.08 -7.91
C PHE A 160 3.96 -10.84 -8.68
N ALA A 161 2.67 -10.75 -9.03
CA ALA A 161 2.10 -9.60 -9.71
C ALA A 161 2.27 -8.32 -8.89
N SER A 162 1.97 -8.38 -7.59
CA SER A 162 2.10 -7.24 -6.66
C SER A 162 3.54 -6.78 -6.51
N PHE A 163 4.50 -7.70 -6.45
CA PHE A 163 5.92 -7.35 -6.43
C PHE A 163 6.33 -6.62 -7.70
N VAL A 164 6.02 -7.18 -8.86
CA VAL A 164 6.35 -6.56 -10.16
C VAL A 164 5.69 -5.19 -10.29
N GLY A 165 4.40 -5.09 -10.04
CA GLY A 165 3.66 -3.84 -10.11
C GLY A 165 4.22 -2.78 -9.15
N THR A 166 4.46 -3.15 -7.89
CA THR A 166 5.02 -2.24 -6.89
C THR A 166 6.42 -1.76 -7.26
N LEU A 167 7.29 -2.64 -7.77
CA LEU A 167 8.62 -2.24 -8.24
C LEU A 167 8.55 -1.25 -9.40
N VAL A 168 7.66 -1.50 -10.37
CA VAL A 168 7.40 -0.57 -11.47
C VAL A 168 6.92 0.78 -10.91
N GLY A 169 5.99 0.78 -9.94
CA GLY A 169 5.50 1.99 -9.30
C GLY A 169 6.60 2.78 -8.57
N VAL A 170 7.49 2.10 -7.85
CA VAL A 170 8.65 2.74 -7.18
C VAL A 170 9.57 3.39 -8.21
N VAL A 171 9.89 2.68 -9.30
CA VAL A 171 10.73 3.23 -10.38
C VAL A 171 10.04 4.42 -11.04
N MET A 172 8.77 4.29 -11.42
CA MET A 172 8.02 5.39 -12.04
C MET A 172 8.01 6.65 -11.17
N ARG A 173 7.91 6.50 -9.86
CA ARG A 173 7.93 7.63 -8.92
C ARG A 173 9.25 8.42 -8.96
N GLU A 174 10.38 7.78 -9.27
CA GLU A 174 11.68 8.46 -9.35
C GLU A 174 11.81 9.32 -10.62
N PHE A 175 10.99 9.03 -11.65
CA PHE A 175 11.01 9.78 -12.91
C PHE A 175 9.90 10.84 -13.00
N LEU A 176 8.93 10.81 -12.10
CA LEU A 176 7.82 11.77 -12.02
C LEU A 176 8.12 12.90 -11.04
#